data_9fa6190d765b1b1043bfdddc645faebb
#
_entry.id   9fa6190d765b1b1043bfdddc645faebb
#
_cell.length_a   1.000
_cell.length_b   1.000
_cell.length_c   1.000
_cell.angle_alpha   90.00
_cell.angle_beta   90.00
_cell.angle_gamma   90.00
#
_symmetry.space_group_name_H-M   'P 1'
#
loop_
_entity.id
_entity.type
_entity.pdbx_description
1 polymer ?
#
loop_
_entity_poly.entity_id
_entity_poly.type
_entity_poly.pdbx_seq_one_letter_code
_entity_poly.pdbx_strand_id
1 'polypeptide(L)'
;SEIDVLRQQIAGCWNIAAGARQAEALSVEIEMRMNPDATVRTARVVDGARMNSDPFFRAAAESALRALSHPNCIPLKLPVGKYEVWKSFTFNFDPKNMLQ
;
A
#
# COMPACT_ATOMS: atom_id res chain seq x y z
N SER A 1 9.88 -0.65 13.97
CA SER A 1 8.57 -1.17 14.34
C SER A 1 8.04 -2.09 13.26
N GLU A 2 7.00 -2.83 13.58
CA GLU A 2 6.36 -3.74 12.64
C GLU A 2 5.78 -2.98 11.45
N ILE A 3 5.30 -1.78 11.66
CA ILE A 3 4.75 -0.95 10.59
C ILE A 3 5.86 -0.50 9.63
N ASP A 4 7.03 -0.17 10.15
CA ASP A 4 8.17 0.21 9.31
C ASP A 4 8.65 -0.96 8.44
N VAL A 5 8.69 -2.16 9.01
CA VAL A 5 9.06 -3.37 8.28
C VAL A 5 8.06 -3.63 7.16
N LEU A 6 6.77 -3.49 7.45
CA LEU A 6 5.70 -3.66 6.47
C LEU A 6 5.84 -2.63 5.35
N ARG A 7 6.12 -1.37 5.70
CA ARG A 7 6.31 -0.31 4.71
C ARG A 7 7.43 -0.64 3.74
N GLN A 8 8.56 -1.11 4.26
CA GLN A 8 9.71 -1.46 3.42
C GLN A 8 9.39 -2.61 2.46
N GLN A 9 8.67 -3.61 2.93
CA GLN A 9 8.30 -4.75 2.10
C GLN A 9 7.37 -4.32 0.97
N ILE A 10 6.36 -3.52 1.27
CA ILE A 10 5.40 -3.06 0.26
C ILE A 10 6.05 -2.10 -0.72
N ALA A 11 6.94 -1.22 -0.24
CA ALA A 11 7.63 -0.27 -1.10
C ALA A 11 8.40 -0.95 -2.22
N GLY A 12 8.97 -2.12 -1.95
CA GLY A 12 9.73 -2.88 -2.95
C GLY A 12 8.86 -3.46 -4.07
N CYS A 13 7.54 -3.50 -3.88
CA CYS A 13 6.62 -4.09 -4.85
C CYS A 13 5.71 -3.06 -5.52
N TRP A 14 5.65 -1.87 -4.98
CA TRP A 14 4.82 -0.82 -5.55
C TRP A 14 5.58 -0.16 -6.70
N ASN A 15 5.05 -0.35 -7.89
CA ASN A 15 5.66 0.19 -9.11
C ASN A 15 4.88 1.41 -9.58
N ILE A 16 5.50 2.60 -9.43
CA ILE A 16 4.97 3.82 -10.01
C ILE A 16 5.63 3.99 -11.36
N ALA A 17 4.84 4.29 -12.38
CA ALA A 17 5.37 4.53 -13.72
C ALA A 17 6.41 5.66 -13.66
N ALA A 18 7.61 5.39 -14.16
CA ALA A 18 8.66 6.39 -14.23
C ALA A 18 8.17 7.58 -15.06
N GLY A 19 8.37 8.80 -14.55
CA GLY A 19 7.91 10.00 -15.22
C GLY A 19 6.45 10.33 -15.02
N ALA A 20 5.76 9.64 -14.10
CA ALA A 20 4.38 9.98 -13.75
C ALA A 20 4.32 11.44 -13.31
N ARG A 21 3.37 12.18 -13.88
CA ARG A 21 3.18 13.59 -13.56
C ARG A 21 2.75 13.74 -12.10
N GLN A 22 3.32 14.74 -11.43
CA GLN A 22 2.93 15.09 -10.07
C GLN A 22 3.01 13.89 -9.12
N ALA A 23 4.07 13.06 -9.26
CA ALA A 23 4.24 11.89 -8.43
C ALA A 23 4.15 12.23 -6.95
N GLU A 24 4.60 13.42 -6.57
CA GLU A 24 4.55 13.89 -5.18
C GLU A 24 3.12 14.07 -4.67
N ALA A 25 2.17 14.35 -5.57
CA ALA A 25 0.77 14.53 -5.22
C ALA A 25 -0.03 13.24 -5.29
N LEU A 26 0.62 12.12 -5.62
CA LEU A 26 -0.06 10.85 -5.82
C LEU A 26 -0.01 9.96 -4.57
N SER A 27 0.11 10.55 -3.39
CA SER A 27 -0.04 9.82 -2.13
C SER A 27 -1.38 9.13 -2.05
N VAL A 28 -1.36 7.84 -1.74
CA VAL A 28 -2.58 7.04 -1.67
C VAL A 28 -2.68 6.41 -0.29
N GLU A 29 -3.72 6.76 0.46
CA GLU A 29 -4.02 6.14 1.74
C GLU A 29 -4.91 4.92 1.52
N ILE A 30 -4.49 3.78 2.05
CA ILE A 30 -5.25 2.54 1.95
C ILE A 30 -5.46 1.97 3.34
N GLU A 31 -6.72 1.76 3.70
CA GLU A 31 -7.10 1.08 4.93
C GLU A 31 -7.04 -0.41 4.68
N MET A 32 -6.23 -1.11 5.47
CA MET A 32 -5.96 -2.53 5.26
C MET A 32 -6.36 -3.36 6.46
N ARG A 33 -6.91 -4.54 6.18
CA ARG A 33 -7.14 -5.57 7.19
C ARG A 33 -6.43 -6.82 6.73
N MET A 34 -5.67 -7.42 7.65
CA MET A 34 -4.79 -8.54 7.36
C MET A 34 -5.32 -9.84 7.93
N ASN A 35 -5.05 -10.93 7.22
CA ASN A 35 -5.24 -12.27 7.76
C ASN A 35 -4.05 -12.65 8.65
N PRO A 36 -4.21 -13.63 9.56
CA PRO A 36 -3.11 -14.07 10.43
C PRO A 36 -1.89 -14.59 9.66
N ASP A 37 -2.06 -15.03 8.43
CA ASP A 37 -0.96 -15.52 7.58
C ASP A 37 -0.24 -14.39 6.83
N ALA A 38 -0.52 -13.13 7.20
CA ALA A 38 0.07 -11.93 6.60
C ALA A 38 -0.32 -11.71 5.13
N THR A 39 -1.44 -12.29 4.71
CA THR A 39 -2.07 -11.91 3.44
C THR A 39 -3.12 -10.82 3.69
N VAL A 40 -3.46 -10.07 2.65
CA VAL A 40 -4.41 -8.97 2.77
C VAL A 40 -5.83 -9.52 2.67
N ARG A 41 -6.65 -9.25 3.72
CA ARG A 41 -8.05 -9.62 3.71
C ARG A 41 -8.89 -8.61 2.95
N THR A 42 -8.73 -7.33 3.29
CA THR A 42 -9.40 -6.23 2.59
C THR A 42 -8.45 -5.05 2.47
N ALA A 43 -8.62 -4.29 1.41
CA ALA A 43 -7.88 -3.06 1.18
C ALA A 43 -8.83 -2.05 0.53
N ARG A 44 -8.92 -0.87 1.10
CA ARG A 44 -9.83 0.17 0.64
C ARG A 44 -9.12 1.50 0.54
N VAL A 45 -9.25 2.15 -0.62
CA VAL A 45 -8.73 3.51 -0.81
C VAL A 45 -9.58 4.46 0.01
N VAL A 46 -8.95 5.21 0.91
CA VAL A 46 -9.67 6.11 1.82
C VAL A 46 -10.38 7.21 1.05
N ASP A 47 -9.70 7.83 0.09
CA ASP A 47 -10.30 8.87 -0.75
C ASP A 47 -10.88 8.26 -2.03
N GLY A 48 -11.96 7.51 -1.87
CA GLY A 48 -12.61 6.84 -2.98
C GLY A 48 -13.20 7.79 -4.01
N ALA A 49 -13.66 8.96 -3.57
CA ALA A 49 -14.22 9.96 -4.49
C ALA A 49 -13.19 10.47 -5.48
N ARG A 50 -11.95 10.64 -5.05
CA ARG A 50 -10.87 11.12 -5.91
C ARG A 50 -10.53 10.12 -7.01
N MET A 51 -10.77 8.84 -6.80
CA MET A 51 -10.58 7.83 -7.83
C MET A 51 -11.45 8.07 -9.06
N ASN A 52 -12.62 8.69 -8.86
CA ASN A 52 -13.55 8.97 -9.95
C ASN A 52 -13.26 10.29 -10.65
N SER A 53 -12.60 11.24 -9.97
CA SER A 53 -12.40 12.59 -10.48
C SER A 53 -10.98 12.87 -10.97
N ASP A 54 -10.00 12.05 -10.56
CA ASP A 54 -8.59 12.28 -10.85
C ASP A 54 -7.98 11.01 -11.46
N PRO A 55 -7.78 10.94 -12.78
CA PRO A 55 -7.26 9.74 -13.42
C PRO A 55 -5.81 9.41 -13.01
N PHE A 56 -5.00 10.40 -12.65
CA PHE A 56 -3.64 10.13 -12.18
C PHE A 56 -3.67 9.50 -10.80
N PHE A 57 -4.54 9.99 -9.92
CA PHE A 57 -4.73 9.40 -8.60
C PHE A 57 -5.24 7.96 -8.72
N ARG A 58 -6.23 7.74 -9.58
CA ARG A 58 -6.79 6.40 -9.79
C ARG A 58 -5.72 5.42 -10.26
N ALA A 59 -4.87 5.83 -11.19
CA ALA A 59 -3.79 4.97 -11.68
C ALA A 59 -2.82 4.60 -10.56
N ALA A 60 -2.46 5.57 -9.73
CA ALA A 60 -1.58 5.34 -8.58
C ALA A 60 -2.24 4.42 -7.57
N ALA A 61 -3.51 4.63 -7.27
CA ALA A 61 -4.26 3.81 -6.32
C ALA A 61 -4.39 2.36 -6.80
N GLU A 62 -4.68 2.18 -8.08
CA GLU A 62 -4.76 0.84 -8.66
C GLU A 62 -3.41 0.12 -8.64
N SER A 63 -2.33 0.87 -8.88
CA SER A 63 -0.97 0.32 -8.79
C SER A 63 -0.67 -0.13 -7.36
N ALA A 64 -1.05 0.68 -6.37
CA ALA A 64 -0.85 0.34 -4.97
C ALA A 64 -1.65 -0.91 -4.58
N LEU A 65 -2.91 -0.97 -5.01
CA LEU A 65 -3.75 -2.15 -4.74
C LEU A 65 -3.18 -3.42 -5.38
N ARG A 66 -2.61 -3.32 -6.58
CA ARG A 66 -1.97 -4.47 -7.23
C ARG A 66 -0.75 -4.95 -6.44
N ALA A 67 0.02 -4.03 -5.87
CA ALA A 67 1.18 -4.41 -5.07
C ALA A 67 0.76 -5.27 -3.87
N LEU A 68 -0.41 -5.01 -3.31
CA LEU A 68 -0.92 -5.72 -2.14
C LEU A 68 -1.38 -7.14 -2.44
N SER A 69 -1.45 -7.54 -3.71
CA SER A 69 -1.76 -8.92 -4.10
C SER A 69 -0.63 -9.57 -4.87
N HIS A 70 0.48 -8.87 -5.07
CA HIS A 70 1.60 -9.38 -5.85
C HIS A 70 2.34 -10.50 -5.09
N PRO A 71 2.60 -11.66 -5.73
CA PRO A 71 3.22 -12.79 -5.04
C PRO A 71 4.64 -12.52 -4.52
N ASN A 72 5.33 -11.51 -5.04
CA ASN A 72 6.64 -11.12 -4.52
C ASN A 72 6.55 -10.29 -3.23
N CYS A 73 5.38 -9.75 -2.92
CA CYS A 73 5.14 -8.97 -1.72
C CYS A 73 4.39 -9.75 -0.65
N ILE A 74 3.42 -10.51 -1.07
CA ILE A 74 2.46 -11.15 -0.18
C ILE A 74 2.68 -12.67 -0.23
N PRO A 75 2.70 -13.37 0.91
CA PRO A 75 2.45 -12.84 2.26
C PRO A 75 3.61 -12.00 2.79
N LEU A 76 3.27 -11.03 3.63
CA LEU A 76 4.28 -10.19 4.27
C LEU A 76 4.99 -10.97 5.36
N LYS A 77 6.26 -10.61 5.61
CA LYS A 77 7.05 -11.23 6.68
C LYS A 77 6.87 -10.43 7.95
N LEU A 78 5.91 -10.84 8.77
CA LEU A 78 5.55 -10.15 10.00
C LEU A 78 5.52 -11.14 11.16
N PRO A 79 5.82 -10.69 12.39
CA PRO A 79 5.81 -11.57 13.55
C PRO A 79 4.39 -12.03 13.87
N VAL A 80 4.20 -13.37 13.84
CA VAL A 80 2.89 -13.99 14.07
C VAL A 80 2.35 -13.66 15.45
N GLY A 81 3.22 -13.64 16.46
CA GLY A 81 2.82 -13.36 17.84
C GLY A 81 2.35 -11.93 18.06
N LYS A 82 2.49 -11.04 17.08
CA LYS A 82 2.08 -9.65 17.19
C LYS A 82 0.96 -9.29 16.23
N TYR A 83 0.16 -10.26 15.86
CA TYR A 83 -0.95 -10.06 14.92
C TYR A 83 -1.86 -8.90 15.35
N GLU A 84 -2.11 -8.75 16.66
CA GLU A 84 -2.96 -7.67 17.16
C GLU A 84 -2.43 -6.28 16.77
N VAL A 85 -1.11 -6.15 16.56
CA VAL A 85 -0.48 -4.88 16.19
C VAL A 85 -0.72 -4.55 14.72
N TRP A 86 -0.67 -5.56 13.84
CA TRP A 86 -0.70 -5.31 12.40
C TRP A 86 -1.96 -5.85 11.68
N LYS A 87 -2.95 -6.33 12.42
CA LYS A 87 -4.17 -6.89 11.80
C LYS A 87 -5.02 -5.85 11.07
N SER A 88 -4.93 -4.59 11.47
CA SER A 88 -5.71 -3.50 10.88
C SER A 88 -4.92 -2.22 11.00
N PHE A 89 -4.72 -1.54 9.87
CA PHE A 89 -3.97 -0.28 9.85
C PHE A 89 -4.27 0.47 8.57
N THR A 90 -3.93 1.78 8.56
CA THR A 90 -3.99 2.61 7.38
C THR A 90 -2.56 2.86 6.92
N PHE A 91 -2.29 2.58 5.66
CA PHE A 91 -0.96 2.74 5.08
C PHE A 91 -1.00 3.85 4.03
N ASN A 92 -0.04 4.77 4.12
CA ASN A 92 0.09 5.84 3.14
C ASN A 92 1.18 5.50 2.13
N PHE A 93 0.75 5.20 0.90
CA PHE A 93 1.67 4.98 -0.22
C PHE A 93 2.09 6.35 -0.73
N ASP A 94 3.25 6.80 -0.30
CA ASP A 94 3.77 8.13 -0.62
C ASP A 94 5.03 8.01 -1.49
N PRO A 95 4.96 8.43 -2.76
CA PRO A 95 6.12 8.33 -3.66
C PRO A 95 7.35 9.04 -3.15
N LYS A 96 7.17 10.16 -2.45
CA LYS A 96 8.28 10.92 -1.87
C LYS A 96 9.14 10.06 -0.96
N ASN A 97 8.50 9.21 -0.15
CA ASN A 97 9.18 8.39 0.83
C ASN A 97 9.57 7.02 0.28
N MET A 98 8.88 6.55 -0.75
CA MET A 98 9.02 5.18 -1.23
C MET A 98 9.90 5.04 -2.47
N LEU A 99 10.16 6.13 -3.18
CA LEU A 99 11.00 6.13 -4.38
C LEU A 99 12.46 6.48 -4.09
N GLN A 100 12.79 6.75 -2.84
CA GLN A 100 14.17 7.06 -2.45
C GLN A 100 14.96 5.81 -2.11
#